data_61811a967a6ddb2ee84e2100b1a55987
#
_entry.id   61811a967a6ddb2ee84e2100b1a55987
#
_cell.length_a   1.000
_cell.length_b   1.000
_cell.length_c   1.000
_cell.angle_alpha   90.00
_cell.angle_beta   90.00
_cell.angle_gamma   90.00
#
_symmetry.space_group_name_H-M   'P 1'
#
loop_
_entity.id
_entity.type
_entity.pdbx_description
1 polymer ?
#
loop_
_entity_poly.entity_id
_entity_poly.type
_entity_poly.pdbx_seq_one_letter_code
_entity_poly.pdbx_strand_id
1 'polypeptide(L)'
;MDTPTVCNALEVIVPKRRGYGYTTKPLVCTRPELPPLVGVARTATIRAAHPSDLNADEARKMSDAYYAYVDQGLKPSVMVIQDLDGDQGYGSFWGEVNSNIHKGFGCEGLVTDGCVRDLPDIAPGFQMLAASVLPSHAFVHVVDFARPVEVCGMRVVDGDIIHADQHGAVVIPA
;
A
#
# COMPACT_ATOMS: atom_id res chain seq x y z
N MET A 1 -20.05 2.53 -2.70
CA MET A 1 -20.12 2.44 -1.21
C MET A 1 -18.81 2.99 -0.69
N ASP A 2 -18.83 3.86 0.30
CA ASP A 2 -17.61 4.43 0.92
C ASP A 2 -17.05 3.53 2.04
N THR A 3 -15.81 3.78 2.43
CA THR A 3 -15.11 3.00 3.47
C THR A 3 -15.82 3.05 4.83
N PRO A 4 -16.36 4.19 5.30
CA PRO A 4 -17.19 4.22 6.52
C PRO A 4 -18.40 3.28 6.48
N THR A 5 -19.09 3.21 5.35
CA THR A 5 -20.22 2.28 5.18
C THR A 5 -19.78 0.82 5.26
N VAL A 6 -18.62 0.48 4.69
CA VAL A 6 -18.04 -0.88 4.81
C VAL A 6 -17.68 -1.20 6.26
N CYS A 7 -17.08 -0.26 7.00
CA CYS A 7 -16.80 -0.42 8.42
C CYS A 7 -18.08 -0.71 9.21
N ASN A 8 -19.15 0.09 9.00
CA ASN A 8 -20.43 -0.11 9.66
C ASN A 8 -21.04 -1.48 9.34
N ALA A 9 -20.96 -1.93 8.09
CA ALA A 9 -21.45 -3.26 7.69
C ALA A 9 -20.68 -4.39 8.40
N LEU A 10 -19.36 -4.26 8.49
CA LEU A 10 -18.52 -5.23 9.20
C LEU A 10 -18.83 -5.29 10.69
N GLU A 11 -19.15 -4.17 11.34
CA GLU A 11 -19.57 -4.12 12.74
C GLU A 11 -20.90 -4.86 12.98
N VAL A 12 -21.82 -4.80 12.03
CA VAL A 12 -23.10 -5.53 12.13
C VAL A 12 -22.87 -7.03 12.06
N ILE A 13 -21.98 -7.50 11.20
CA ILE A 13 -21.69 -8.92 11.01
C ILE A 13 -20.81 -9.45 12.16
N VAL A 14 -19.79 -8.68 12.55
CA VAL A 14 -18.82 -9.04 13.59
C VAL A 14 -18.62 -7.84 14.52
N PRO A 15 -19.39 -7.71 15.62
CA PRO A 15 -19.39 -6.52 16.49
C PRO A 15 -18.01 -6.13 17.05
N LYS A 16 -17.09 -7.08 17.19
CA LYS A 16 -15.71 -6.81 17.62
C LYS A 16 -14.92 -5.96 16.61
N ARG A 17 -15.32 -5.94 15.33
CA ARG A 17 -14.68 -5.15 14.27
C ARG A 17 -14.78 -3.63 14.48
N ARG A 18 -15.59 -3.19 15.41
CA ARG A 18 -15.66 -1.77 15.82
C ARG A 18 -14.31 -1.21 16.29
N GLY A 19 -13.42 -2.03 16.82
CA GLY A 19 -12.16 -1.60 17.41
C GLY A 19 -10.89 -1.86 16.57
N TYR A 20 -10.99 -2.50 15.40
CA TYR A 20 -9.79 -2.89 14.63
C TYR A 20 -10.09 -3.21 13.18
N GLY A 21 -9.01 -3.33 12.38
CA GLY A 21 -9.05 -3.74 10.98
C GLY A 21 -9.26 -2.58 10.00
N TYR A 22 -9.03 -1.36 10.45
CA TYR A 22 -9.05 -0.14 9.64
C TYR A 22 -7.88 0.77 10.02
N THR A 23 -7.57 1.74 9.17
CA THR A 23 -6.52 2.72 9.44
C THR A 23 -6.95 3.68 10.55
N THR A 24 -6.10 3.85 11.57
CA THR A 24 -6.35 4.72 12.74
C THR A 24 -5.57 6.03 12.71
N LYS A 25 -4.71 6.21 11.68
CA LYS A 25 -3.99 7.44 11.39
C LYS A 25 -4.45 8.01 10.06
N PRO A 26 -4.46 9.34 9.87
CA PRO A 26 -4.88 9.95 8.61
C PRO A 26 -3.93 9.59 7.47
N LEU A 27 -4.50 9.45 6.27
CA LEU A 27 -3.78 9.23 5.03
C LEU A 27 -4.15 10.31 4.02
N VAL A 28 -3.18 10.71 3.21
CA VAL A 28 -3.39 11.54 2.02
C VAL A 28 -3.91 10.63 0.91
N CYS A 29 -5.13 10.91 0.44
CA CYS A 29 -5.69 10.28 -0.75
C CYS A 29 -5.32 11.13 -1.97
N THR A 30 -4.53 10.58 -2.89
CA THR A 30 -3.98 11.37 -4.01
C THR A 30 -4.99 11.70 -5.08
N ARG A 31 -6.04 10.90 -5.22
CA ARG A 31 -7.10 11.06 -6.23
C ARG A 31 -8.48 10.79 -5.62
N PRO A 32 -8.99 11.70 -4.76
CA PRO A 32 -10.25 11.48 -4.05
C PRO A 32 -11.48 11.45 -4.98
N GLU A 33 -11.34 11.86 -6.23
CA GLU A 33 -12.37 11.80 -7.26
C GLU A 33 -12.56 10.41 -7.87
N LEU A 34 -11.61 9.49 -7.66
CA LEU A 34 -11.73 8.11 -8.14
C LEU A 34 -12.71 7.30 -7.29
N PRO A 35 -13.33 6.25 -7.87
CA PRO A 35 -14.07 5.28 -7.08
C PRO A 35 -13.21 4.66 -5.96
N PRO A 36 -13.83 4.15 -4.89
CA PRO A 36 -13.09 3.43 -3.85
C PRO A 36 -12.23 2.33 -4.43
N LEU A 37 -11.00 2.23 -3.92
CA LEU A 37 -10.04 1.19 -4.25
C LEU A 37 -10.49 -0.12 -3.60
N VAL A 38 -10.64 -1.18 -4.39
CA VAL A 38 -11.00 -2.52 -3.88
C VAL A 38 -10.14 -3.56 -4.57
N GLY A 39 -9.52 -4.44 -3.80
CA GLY A 39 -8.72 -5.53 -4.37
C GLY A 39 -8.06 -6.42 -3.32
N VAL A 40 -7.40 -7.46 -3.81
CA VAL A 40 -6.68 -8.43 -2.98
C VAL A 40 -5.35 -7.82 -2.55
N ALA A 41 -5.07 -7.82 -1.26
CA ALA A 41 -3.84 -7.28 -0.70
C ALA A 41 -2.60 -8.03 -1.19
N ARG A 42 -1.61 -7.29 -1.65
CA ARG A 42 -0.23 -7.75 -1.82
C ARG A 42 0.64 -6.96 -0.86
N THR A 43 1.25 -7.64 0.08
CA THR A 43 1.95 -7.00 1.19
C THR A 43 3.46 -6.94 0.98
N ALA A 44 4.08 -5.82 1.38
CA ALA A 44 5.53 -5.69 1.40
C ALA A 44 5.98 -4.71 2.50
N THR A 45 7.27 -4.74 2.79
CA THR A 45 7.93 -3.77 3.66
C THR A 45 9.07 -3.08 2.91
N ILE A 46 9.28 -1.79 3.21
CA ILE A 46 10.34 -0.98 2.64
C ILE A 46 11.16 -0.28 3.71
N ARG A 47 12.35 0.18 3.33
CA ARG A 47 13.16 1.17 4.05
C ARG A 47 13.68 2.21 3.07
N ALA A 48 14.01 3.40 3.58
CA ALA A 48 14.49 4.49 2.76
C ALA A 48 15.58 5.35 3.43
N ALA A 49 15.70 5.35 4.76
CA ALA A 49 16.61 6.23 5.49
C ALA A 49 18.10 5.89 5.27
N HIS A 50 18.41 4.62 5.03
CA HIS A 50 19.79 4.14 4.81
C HIS A 50 19.87 3.25 3.56
N PRO A 51 21.05 3.15 2.93
CA PRO A 51 21.28 2.19 1.85
C PRO A 51 20.98 0.75 2.30
N SER A 52 20.58 -0.09 1.35
CA SER A 52 20.44 -1.53 1.60
C SER A 52 21.80 -2.16 1.90
N ASP A 53 21.84 -3.13 2.81
CA ASP A 53 23.01 -3.94 3.07
C ASP A 53 23.28 -5.00 1.98
N LEU A 54 22.36 -5.19 1.05
CA LEU A 54 22.50 -6.14 -0.05
C LEU A 54 23.51 -5.62 -1.09
N ASN A 55 24.34 -6.52 -1.61
CA ASN A 55 25.14 -6.17 -2.79
C ASN A 55 24.27 -6.04 -4.05
N ALA A 56 24.83 -5.54 -5.16
CA ALA A 56 24.09 -5.24 -6.37
C ALA A 56 23.33 -6.45 -6.96
N ASP A 57 23.92 -7.64 -6.92
CA ASP A 57 23.29 -8.85 -7.46
C ASP A 57 22.14 -9.34 -6.54
N GLU A 58 22.31 -9.25 -5.23
CA GLU A 58 21.27 -9.57 -4.25
C GLU A 58 20.10 -8.58 -4.33
N ALA A 59 20.39 -7.28 -4.42
CA ALA A 59 19.37 -6.24 -4.59
C ALA A 59 18.56 -6.44 -5.89
N ARG A 60 19.22 -6.81 -6.97
CA ARG A 60 18.55 -7.14 -8.24
C ARG A 60 17.63 -8.36 -8.09
N LYS A 61 18.13 -9.45 -7.49
CA LYS A 61 17.32 -10.66 -7.24
C LYS A 61 16.11 -10.37 -6.36
N MET A 62 16.26 -9.53 -5.33
CA MET A 62 15.14 -9.08 -4.47
C MET A 62 14.10 -8.33 -5.28
N SER A 63 14.53 -7.38 -6.11
CA SER A 63 13.64 -6.60 -6.99
C SER A 63 12.90 -7.50 -7.99
N ASP A 64 13.60 -8.40 -8.66
CA ASP A 64 13.01 -9.34 -9.63
C ASP A 64 11.98 -10.26 -8.94
N ALA A 65 12.29 -10.78 -7.76
CA ALA A 65 11.39 -11.61 -6.98
C ALA A 65 10.15 -10.84 -6.49
N TYR A 66 10.31 -9.59 -6.07
CA TYR A 66 9.21 -8.72 -5.67
C TYR A 66 8.25 -8.46 -6.84
N TYR A 67 8.76 -8.08 -8.01
CA TYR A 67 7.88 -7.83 -9.16
C TYR A 67 7.20 -9.11 -9.67
N ALA A 68 7.89 -10.25 -9.65
CA ALA A 68 7.28 -11.55 -9.95
C ALA A 68 6.16 -11.90 -8.96
N TYR A 69 6.35 -11.63 -7.67
CA TYR A 69 5.32 -11.79 -6.65
C TYR A 69 4.10 -10.90 -6.92
N VAL A 70 4.29 -9.63 -7.28
CA VAL A 70 3.18 -8.72 -7.61
C VAL A 70 2.42 -9.20 -8.84
N ASP A 71 3.13 -9.59 -9.90
CA ASP A 71 2.54 -10.06 -11.16
C ASP A 71 1.70 -11.34 -10.99
N GLN A 72 2.15 -12.28 -10.19
CA GLN A 72 1.48 -13.58 -9.97
C GLN A 72 0.27 -13.52 -9.03
N GLY A 73 0.00 -12.37 -8.37
CA GLY A 73 -1.11 -12.23 -7.44
C GLY A 73 -2.49 -12.28 -8.09
N LEU A 74 -3.51 -12.54 -7.26
CA LEU A 74 -4.92 -12.41 -7.68
C LEU A 74 -5.22 -10.95 -8.07
N LYS A 75 -6.11 -10.77 -9.03
CA LYS A 75 -6.47 -9.45 -9.60
C LYS A 75 -7.96 -9.16 -9.41
N PRO A 76 -8.37 -7.91 -9.26
CA PRO A 76 -7.52 -6.73 -9.05
C PRO A 76 -6.78 -6.81 -7.72
N SER A 77 -5.55 -6.30 -7.67
CA SER A 77 -4.76 -6.27 -6.44
C SER A 77 -4.57 -4.85 -5.90
N VAL A 78 -4.26 -4.77 -4.61
CA VAL A 78 -3.91 -3.54 -3.90
C VAL A 78 -2.60 -3.78 -3.17
N MET A 79 -1.60 -2.93 -3.39
CA MET A 79 -0.39 -2.98 -2.60
C MET A 79 -0.65 -2.42 -1.21
N VAL A 80 -0.22 -3.14 -0.18
CA VAL A 80 -0.21 -2.66 1.20
C VAL A 80 1.22 -2.71 1.70
N ILE A 81 1.84 -1.53 1.81
CA ILE A 81 3.28 -1.44 2.07
C ILE A 81 3.54 -0.70 3.38
N GLN A 82 4.20 -1.38 4.31
CA GLN A 82 4.70 -0.80 5.55
C GLN A 82 6.09 -0.19 5.34
N ASP A 83 6.27 1.06 5.75
CA ASP A 83 7.58 1.71 5.84
C ASP A 83 8.17 1.43 7.23
N LEU A 84 9.34 0.78 7.27
CA LEU A 84 10.00 0.37 8.50
C LEU A 84 10.86 1.50 9.13
N ASP A 85 10.95 2.67 8.47
CA ASP A 85 11.73 3.81 8.97
C ASP A 85 10.89 4.78 9.83
N GLY A 86 9.65 4.42 10.10
CA GLY A 86 8.75 5.13 11.01
C GLY A 86 7.62 5.86 10.31
N ASP A 87 6.81 6.52 11.13
CA ASP A 87 5.59 7.20 10.69
C ASP A 87 5.90 8.33 9.68
N GLN A 88 5.17 8.39 8.59
CA GLN A 88 5.23 9.37 7.50
C GLN A 88 6.28 9.13 6.41
N GLY A 89 7.10 8.08 6.54
CA GLY A 89 8.11 7.72 5.55
C GLY A 89 9.32 8.66 5.54
N TYR A 90 10.38 8.24 4.86
CA TYR A 90 11.61 9.00 4.67
C TYR A 90 11.92 9.23 3.19
N GLY A 91 11.64 8.23 2.35
CA GLY A 91 11.82 8.28 0.91
C GLY A 91 10.69 7.57 0.17
N SER A 92 10.25 8.19 -0.94
CA SER A 92 9.10 7.71 -1.70
C SER A 92 9.49 6.55 -2.61
N PHE A 93 9.02 5.34 -2.32
CA PHE A 93 9.03 4.22 -3.26
C PHE A 93 8.05 4.45 -4.41
N TRP A 94 6.97 5.17 -4.13
CA TRP A 94 5.83 5.37 -5.01
C TRP A 94 5.83 6.73 -5.67
N GLY A 95 5.68 6.72 -6.98
CA GLY A 95 5.56 7.85 -7.87
C GLY A 95 5.17 7.37 -9.27
N GLU A 96 5.55 8.11 -10.31
CA GLU A 96 5.27 7.80 -11.71
C GLU A 96 5.66 6.36 -12.08
N VAL A 97 6.93 6.01 -11.91
CA VAL A 97 7.48 4.73 -12.38
C VAL A 97 6.79 3.53 -11.72
N ASN A 98 6.76 3.50 -10.39
CA ASN A 98 6.16 2.35 -9.69
C ASN A 98 4.66 2.26 -9.86
N SER A 99 3.93 3.37 -9.97
CA SER A 99 2.50 3.32 -10.27
C SER A 99 2.21 2.69 -11.64
N ASN A 100 3.00 3.04 -12.66
CA ASN A 100 2.86 2.47 -14.01
C ASN A 100 3.23 0.98 -14.05
N ILE A 101 4.33 0.57 -13.42
CA ILE A 101 4.74 -0.83 -13.35
C ILE A 101 3.65 -1.68 -12.68
N HIS A 102 3.19 -1.28 -11.48
CA HIS A 102 2.19 -2.03 -10.74
C HIS A 102 0.82 -2.03 -11.41
N LYS A 103 0.44 -0.93 -12.05
CA LYS A 103 -0.76 -0.88 -12.89
C LYS A 103 -0.68 -1.88 -14.04
N GLY A 104 0.49 -2.00 -14.68
CA GLY A 104 0.75 -3.02 -15.71
C GLY A 104 0.58 -4.45 -15.22
N PHE A 105 0.84 -4.71 -13.95
CA PHE A 105 0.60 -6.00 -13.29
C PHE A 105 -0.83 -6.19 -12.76
N GLY A 106 -1.75 -5.27 -13.05
CA GLY A 106 -3.15 -5.36 -12.60
C GLY A 106 -3.37 -4.97 -11.14
N CYS A 107 -2.47 -4.17 -10.59
CA CYS A 107 -2.66 -3.51 -9.30
C CYS A 107 -3.43 -2.20 -9.52
N GLU A 108 -4.46 -1.95 -8.71
CA GLU A 108 -5.32 -0.77 -8.84
C GLU A 108 -4.90 0.39 -7.93
N GLY A 109 -4.05 0.13 -6.96
CA GLY A 109 -3.58 1.18 -6.07
C GLY A 109 -2.78 0.70 -4.87
N LEU A 110 -2.58 1.62 -3.94
CA LEU A 110 -1.66 1.51 -2.81
C LEU A 110 -2.29 2.02 -1.52
N VAL A 111 -1.99 1.35 -0.41
CA VAL A 111 -2.14 1.87 0.96
C VAL A 111 -0.77 1.74 1.66
N THR A 112 -0.22 2.84 2.16
CA THR A 112 1.09 2.84 2.84
C THR A 112 1.17 3.86 3.98
N ASP A 113 1.93 3.57 5.01
CA ASP A 113 2.35 4.53 6.03
C ASP A 113 3.65 5.27 5.65
N GLY A 114 4.21 4.96 4.49
CA GLY A 114 5.29 5.70 3.86
C GLY A 114 4.80 6.91 3.06
N CYS A 115 5.65 7.41 2.18
CA CYS A 115 5.38 8.59 1.37
C CYS A 115 5.31 8.31 -0.13
N VAL A 116 4.70 9.26 -0.86
CA VAL A 116 4.55 9.24 -2.32
C VAL A 116 5.06 10.54 -2.94
N ARG A 117 5.33 10.53 -4.26
CA ARG A 117 5.74 11.69 -5.05
C ARG A 117 5.12 11.67 -6.45
N ASP A 118 5.52 12.58 -7.31
CA ASP A 118 5.14 12.66 -8.73
C ASP A 118 3.61 12.67 -8.94
N LEU A 119 2.87 13.38 -8.07
CA LEU A 119 1.39 13.32 -8.03
C LEU A 119 0.71 13.57 -9.39
N PRO A 120 1.17 14.53 -10.24
CA PRO A 120 0.58 14.74 -11.56
C PRO A 120 0.78 13.57 -12.53
N ASP A 121 1.86 12.80 -12.34
CA ASP A 121 2.35 11.78 -13.29
C ASP A 121 2.05 10.34 -12.84
N ILE A 122 1.28 10.18 -11.74
CA ILE A 122 0.77 8.87 -11.28
C ILE A 122 -0.05 8.22 -12.40
N ALA A 123 0.14 6.93 -12.61
CA ALA A 123 -0.58 6.15 -13.63
C ALA A 123 -2.10 6.43 -13.62
N PRO A 124 -2.74 6.64 -14.77
CA PRO A 124 -4.16 6.95 -14.84
C PRO A 124 -5.01 5.89 -14.13
N GLY A 125 -5.89 6.34 -13.22
CA GLY A 125 -6.77 5.45 -12.44
C GLY A 125 -6.09 4.68 -11.32
N PHE A 126 -4.78 4.91 -11.05
CA PHE A 126 -4.07 4.31 -9.92
C PHE A 126 -4.28 5.17 -8.66
N GLN A 127 -4.92 4.61 -7.63
CA GLN A 127 -5.20 5.32 -6.39
C GLN A 127 -4.09 5.08 -5.37
N MET A 128 -3.62 6.14 -4.71
CA MET A 128 -2.66 6.04 -3.61
C MET A 128 -3.20 6.67 -2.34
N LEU A 129 -3.14 5.91 -1.24
CA LEU A 129 -3.33 6.40 0.12
C LEU A 129 -1.98 6.29 0.84
N ALA A 130 -1.42 7.41 1.26
CA ALA A 130 -0.10 7.48 1.86
C ALA A 130 -0.07 8.38 3.10
N ALA A 131 0.86 8.15 4.01
CA ALA A 131 0.99 9.00 5.20
C ALA A 131 1.46 10.42 4.85
N SER A 132 2.28 10.59 3.79
CA SER A 132 2.79 11.90 3.39
C SER A 132 3.15 11.99 1.90
N VAL A 133 3.45 13.20 1.45
CA VAL A 133 4.01 13.49 0.13
C VAL A 133 5.40 14.09 0.34
N LEU A 134 6.45 13.43 -0.17
CA LEU A 134 7.85 13.87 -0.05
C LEU A 134 8.56 13.80 -1.40
N PRO A 135 9.51 14.72 -1.69
CA PRO A 135 10.06 14.87 -3.03
C PRO A 135 11.13 13.85 -3.41
N SER A 136 11.77 13.20 -2.43
CA SER A 136 12.94 12.32 -2.67
C SER A 136 12.58 10.85 -2.54
N HIS A 137 13.22 10.00 -3.35
CA HIS A 137 13.21 8.55 -3.15
C HIS A 137 14.22 8.10 -2.08
N ALA A 138 15.15 8.96 -1.66
CA ALA A 138 16.25 8.62 -0.74
C ALA A 138 16.94 7.29 -1.14
N PHE A 139 17.14 6.37 -0.20
CA PHE A 139 17.73 5.05 -0.43
C PHE A 139 16.67 3.94 -0.47
N VAL A 140 15.45 4.26 -0.92
CA VAL A 140 14.32 3.33 -0.83
C VAL A 140 14.59 1.98 -1.49
N HIS A 141 14.25 0.92 -0.78
CA HIS A 141 14.37 -0.47 -1.24
C HIS A 141 13.35 -1.36 -0.56
N VAL A 142 12.99 -2.45 -1.23
CA VAL A 142 12.14 -3.51 -0.66
C VAL A 142 12.97 -4.35 0.31
N VAL A 143 12.41 -4.58 1.51
CA VAL A 143 13.04 -5.40 2.56
C VAL A 143 12.49 -6.82 2.55
N ASP A 144 11.16 -6.97 2.50
CA ASP A 144 10.47 -8.28 2.47
C ASP A 144 9.10 -8.12 1.83
N PHE A 145 8.47 -9.23 1.44
CA PHE A 145 7.12 -9.25 0.86
C PHE A 145 6.38 -10.56 1.20
N ALA A 146 5.07 -10.60 0.93
CA ALA A 146 4.22 -11.75 1.25
C ALA A 146 4.18 -12.09 2.75
N ARG A 147 4.38 -11.08 3.61
CA ARG A 147 4.31 -11.21 5.08
C ARG A 147 3.23 -10.30 5.63
N PRO A 148 2.69 -10.60 6.82
CA PRO A 148 1.81 -9.67 7.50
C PRO A 148 2.50 -8.32 7.73
N VAL A 149 1.77 -7.22 7.47
CA VAL A 149 2.21 -5.84 7.69
C VAL A 149 1.25 -5.10 8.59
N GLU A 150 1.68 -3.98 9.15
CA GLU A 150 0.83 -3.04 9.86
C GLU A 150 1.00 -1.65 9.24
N VAL A 151 -0.06 -1.12 8.65
CA VAL A 151 -0.07 0.20 8.01
C VAL A 151 -1.06 1.10 8.72
N CYS A 152 -0.60 2.19 9.31
CA CYS A 152 -1.43 3.13 10.05
C CYS A 152 -2.34 2.48 11.10
N GLY A 153 -1.85 1.44 11.81
CA GLY A 153 -2.61 0.67 12.81
C GLY A 153 -3.53 -0.40 12.23
N MET A 154 -3.60 -0.54 10.92
CA MET A 154 -4.34 -1.59 10.23
C MET A 154 -3.42 -2.76 9.92
N ARG A 155 -3.63 -3.90 10.60
CA ARG A 155 -2.93 -5.15 10.27
C ARG A 155 -3.53 -5.79 9.03
N VAL A 156 -2.67 -6.19 8.09
CA VAL A 156 -3.05 -6.83 6.83
C VAL A 156 -2.20 -8.08 6.62
N VAL A 157 -2.84 -9.15 6.19
CA VAL A 157 -2.18 -10.38 5.73
C VAL A 157 -2.27 -10.45 4.20
N ASP A 158 -1.25 -10.98 3.56
CA ASP A 158 -1.26 -11.19 2.10
C ASP A 158 -2.48 -12.01 1.69
N GLY A 159 -3.24 -11.53 0.73
CA GLY A 159 -4.49 -12.15 0.29
C GLY A 159 -5.77 -11.62 0.95
N ASP A 160 -5.70 -10.80 1.98
CA ASP A 160 -6.87 -10.09 2.52
C ASP A 160 -7.52 -9.21 1.44
N ILE A 161 -8.80 -8.87 1.60
CA ILE A 161 -9.45 -7.90 0.72
C ILE A 161 -9.34 -6.52 1.35
N ILE A 162 -8.87 -5.55 0.58
CA ILE A 162 -8.78 -4.14 1.00
C ILE A 162 -9.90 -3.35 0.33
N HIS A 163 -10.56 -2.49 1.11
CA HIS A 163 -11.39 -1.41 0.62
C HIS A 163 -10.82 -0.08 1.14
N ALA A 164 -10.60 0.88 0.25
CA ALA A 164 -10.01 2.16 0.65
C ALA A 164 -10.55 3.32 -0.19
N ASP A 165 -10.70 4.49 0.44
CA ASP A 165 -11.07 5.76 -0.21
C ASP A 165 -10.48 6.95 0.57
N GLN A 166 -10.97 8.17 0.32
CA GLN A 166 -10.51 9.38 1.00
C GLN A 166 -10.63 9.35 2.54
N HIS A 167 -11.38 8.43 3.13
CA HIS A 167 -11.54 8.31 4.58
C HIS A 167 -10.50 7.36 5.21
N GLY A 168 -9.71 6.65 4.39
CA GLY A 168 -8.74 5.64 4.82
C GLY A 168 -9.01 4.27 4.24
N ALA A 169 -8.55 3.22 4.91
CA ALA A 169 -8.66 1.85 4.45
C ALA A 169 -9.21 0.90 5.53
N VAL A 170 -9.84 -0.17 5.09
CA VAL A 170 -10.35 -1.25 5.93
C VAL A 170 -10.04 -2.61 5.30
N VAL A 171 -9.70 -3.58 6.13
CA VAL A 171 -9.57 -5.00 5.75
C VAL A 171 -10.95 -5.66 5.82
N ILE A 172 -11.36 -6.30 4.75
CA ILE A 172 -12.48 -7.24 4.73
C ILE A 172 -11.86 -8.64 4.84
N PRO A 173 -12.06 -9.38 5.93
CA PRO A 173 -11.49 -10.73 6.07
C PRO A 173 -12.00 -11.66 4.97
N ALA A 174 -11.10 -12.50 4.44
CA ALA A 174 -11.45 -13.55 3.48
C ALA A 174 -12.31 -14.65 4.13
#